data_aa0df6a646c6b53a62aba1b4003d4bbb
#
_entry.id   aa0df6a646c6b53a62aba1b4003d4bbb
#
_cell.length_a   1.000
_cell.length_b   1.000
_cell.length_c   1.000
_cell.angle_alpha   90.00
_cell.angle_beta   90.00
_cell.angle_gamma   90.00
#
_symmetry.space_group_name_H-M   'P 1'
#
loop_
_entity.id
_entity.type
_entity.pdbx_description
1 polymer ?
#
loop_
_entity_poly.entity_id
_entity_poly.type
_entity_poly.pdbx_seq_one_letter_code
_entity_poly.pdbx_strand_id
1 'polypeptide(L)'
;DELDQVIKSIIDHDFVAVGEIGIDLYWDKTFLKQQQDAFEFQIELALQKKLPIVIHCRDAFDEIFEILEKFKSKKMMGIFHCFTGSLDQANKSIEMGFKLGIGGVVTFKNAGIDKLIKDIDLENIVLETDSPYLAPVPFRGKRNESFYITHVIKKISEIYNISEKEVAEITTKNSKEIFKI
;
A
#
# COMPACT_ATOMS: atom_id res chain seq x y z
N ASP A 1 16.46 -14.04 -15.55
CA ASP A 1 15.87 -14.29 -14.24
C ASP A 1 14.56 -13.50 -14.10
N GLU A 2 13.91 -13.49 -12.89
CA GLU A 2 12.65 -12.79 -12.68
C GLU A 2 12.79 -11.26 -12.84
N LEU A 3 13.90 -10.67 -12.39
CA LEU A 3 14.17 -9.25 -12.56
C LEU A 3 14.35 -8.86 -14.03
N ASP A 4 14.94 -9.73 -14.86
CA ASP A 4 15.03 -9.50 -16.31
C ASP A 4 13.64 -9.44 -16.96
N GLN A 5 12.69 -10.25 -16.46
CA GLN A 5 11.31 -10.19 -16.94
C GLN A 5 10.62 -8.88 -16.54
N VAL A 6 10.87 -8.37 -15.33
CA VAL A 6 10.36 -7.06 -14.87
C VAL A 6 10.91 -5.94 -15.78
N ILE A 7 12.22 -5.94 -16.05
CA ILE A 7 12.86 -4.96 -16.95
C ILE A 7 12.19 -5.00 -18.32
N LYS A 8 12.06 -6.19 -18.90
CA LYS A 8 11.46 -6.36 -20.23
C LYS A 8 10.02 -5.86 -20.26
N SER A 9 9.23 -6.20 -19.27
CA SER A 9 7.82 -5.76 -19.16
C SER A 9 7.72 -4.23 -19.14
N ILE A 10 8.55 -3.56 -18.33
CA ILE A 10 8.56 -2.09 -18.21
C ILE A 10 9.04 -1.39 -19.49
N ILE A 11 9.87 -2.07 -20.30
CA ILE A 11 10.31 -1.53 -21.61
C ILE A 11 9.19 -1.66 -22.64
N ASP A 12 8.51 -2.80 -22.66
CA ASP A 12 7.54 -3.18 -23.69
C ASP A 12 6.13 -2.58 -23.47
N HIS A 13 5.82 -2.06 -22.26
CA HIS A 13 4.48 -1.60 -21.91
C HIS A 13 4.53 -0.31 -21.09
N ASP A 14 3.46 0.47 -21.18
CA ASP A 14 3.22 1.63 -20.32
C ASP A 14 2.50 1.19 -19.02
N PHE A 15 3.19 1.33 -17.89
CA PHE A 15 2.63 1.05 -16.57
C PHE A 15 2.37 2.33 -15.80
N VAL A 16 1.41 2.29 -14.87
CA VAL A 16 1.07 3.40 -13.96
C VAL A 16 1.84 3.33 -12.64
N ALA A 17 2.45 2.19 -12.32
CA ALA A 17 3.24 1.96 -11.10
C ALA A 17 4.17 0.76 -11.27
N VAL A 18 5.16 0.64 -10.38
CA VAL A 18 5.93 -0.59 -10.16
C VAL A 18 5.42 -1.24 -8.87
N GLY A 19 4.93 -2.46 -8.95
CA GLY A 19 4.36 -3.17 -7.79
C GLY A 19 3.76 -4.53 -8.15
N GLU A 20 3.52 -5.39 -7.16
CA GLU A 20 3.93 -5.16 -5.78
C GLU A 20 5.41 -5.46 -5.61
N ILE A 21 6.10 -4.61 -4.85
CA ILE A 21 7.51 -4.77 -4.50
C ILE A 21 7.68 -4.58 -2.99
N GLY A 22 8.64 -5.23 -2.36
CA GLY A 22 8.86 -5.06 -0.93
C GLY A 22 9.38 -6.31 -0.24
N ILE A 23 9.06 -6.46 1.05
CA ILE A 23 9.63 -7.50 1.91
C ILE A 23 8.53 -8.16 2.74
N ASP A 24 8.51 -9.49 2.74
CA ASP A 24 7.66 -10.33 3.58
C ASP A 24 8.52 -11.24 4.47
N LEU A 25 8.42 -11.04 5.78
CA LEU A 25 9.17 -11.84 6.77
C LEU A 25 8.25 -12.72 7.62
N TYR A 26 6.98 -12.86 7.23
CA TYR A 26 6.01 -13.62 7.99
C TYR A 26 6.27 -15.13 7.93
N TRP A 27 6.51 -15.66 6.73
CA TRP A 27 6.66 -17.11 6.54
C TRP A 27 8.12 -17.59 6.63
N ASP A 28 9.03 -16.89 5.97
CA ASP A 28 10.43 -17.28 5.86
C ASP A 28 11.34 -16.03 5.83
N LYS A 29 12.31 -16.01 6.71
CA LYS A 29 13.30 -14.92 6.82
C LYS A 29 14.62 -15.25 6.11
N THR A 30 14.76 -16.47 5.59
CA THR A 30 16.01 -16.97 4.99
C THR A 30 16.47 -16.11 3.81
N PHE A 31 15.54 -15.60 3.03
CA PHE A 31 15.81 -14.85 1.81
C PHE A 31 15.72 -13.33 1.98
N LEU A 32 15.88 -12.82 3.22
CA LEU A 32 15.80 -11.38 3.49
C LEU A 32 16.73 -10.58 2.57
N LYS A 33 17.99 -11.00 2.44
CA LYS A 33 18.96 -10.29 1.60
C LYS A 33 18.53 -10.21 0.14
N GLN A 34 18.02 -11.30 -0.41
CA GLN A 34 17.52 -11.35 -1.78
C GLN A 34 16.28 -10.46 -1.97
N GLN A 35 15.36 -10.44 -0.98
CA GLN A 35 14.21 -9.55 -0.99
C GLN A 35 14.66 -8.08 -0.94
N GLN A 36 15.62 -7.74 -0.11
CA GLN A 36 16.19 -6.40 -0.02
C GLN A 36 16.82 -5.96 -1.34
N ASP A 37 17.64 -6.82 -1.96
CA ASP A 37 18.30 -6.52 -3.23
C ASP A 37 17.28 -6.35 -4.36
N ALA A 38 16.25 -7.19 -4.41
CA ALA A 38 15.18 -7.08 -5.40
C ALA A 38 14.34 -5.81 -5.18
N PHE A 39 14.05 -5.45 -3.93
CA PHE A 39 13.30 -4.25 -3.59
C PHE A 39 14.08 -2.98 -3.98
N GLU A 40 15.36 -2.90 -3.62
CA GLU A 40 16.24 -1.78 -3.96
C GLU A 40 16.35 -1.60 -5.49
N PHE A 41 16.58 -2.69 -6.22
CA PHE A 41 16.62 -2.67 -7.68
C PHE A 41 15.31 -2.15 -8.32
N GLN A 42 14.16 -2.59 -7.82
CA GLN A 42 12.86 -2.18 -8.37
C GLN A 42 12.51 -0.73 -8.01
N ILE A 43 12.98 -0.21 -6.86
CA ILE A 43 12.91 1.22 -6.55
C ILE A 43 13.71 2.05 -7.57
N GLU A 44 14.95 1.64 -7.87
CA GLU A 44 15.78 2.33 -8.86
C GLU A 44 15.10 2.36 -10.24
N LEU A 45 14.51 1.26 -10.65
CA LEU A 45 13.78 1.15 -11.91
C LEU A 45 12.55 2.07 -11.92
N ALA A 46 11.77 2.12 -10.84
CA ALA A 46 10.63 3.03 -10.70
C ALA A 46 11.06 4.50 -10.79
N LEU A 47 12.16 4.87 -10.12
CA LEU A 47 12.72 6.22 -10.18
C LEU A 47 13.17 6.61 -11.58
N GLN A 48 13.84 5.71 -12.32
CA GLN A 48 14.24 5.94 -13.71
C GLN A 48 13.04 6.19 -14.61
N LYS A 49 11.95 5.46 -14.39
CA LYS A 49 10.70 5.57 -15.16
C LYS A 49 9.76 6.66 -14.62
N LYS A 50 10.06 7.28 -13.49
CA LYS A 50 9.22 8.27 -12.79
C LYS A 50 7.84 7.72 -12.42
N LEU A 51 7.80 6.45 -12.09
CA LEU A 51 6.60 5.73 -11.68
C LEU A 51 6.50 5.70 -10.14
N PRO A 52 5.29 5.73 -9.58
CA PRO A 52 5.08 5.41 -8.17
C PRO A 52 5.33 3.93 -7.89
N ILE A 53 5.57 3.60 -6.62
CA ILE A 53 5.74 2.21 -6.20
C ILE A 53 4.58 1.76 -5.30
N VAL A 54 4.21 0.48 -5.42
CA VAL A 54 3.24 -0.18 -4.54
C VAL A 54 4.01 -1.15 -3.65
N ILE A 55 4.11 -0.81 -2.35
CA ILE A 55 4.97 -1.51 -1.40
C ILE A 55 4.17 -2.57 -0.65
N HIS A 56 4.63 -3.82 -0.76
CA HIS A 56 4.27 -4.91 0.13
C HIS A 56 5.16 -4.89 1.37
N CYS A 57 4.55 -4.86 2.56
CA CYS A 57 5.27 -4.86 3.82
C CYS A 57 4.58 -5.77 4.83
N ARG A 58 5.21 -6.90 5.16
CA ARG A 58 4.69 -7.80 6.17
C ARG A 58 5.79 -8.22 7.13
N ASP A 59 5.64 -7.79 8.41
CA ASP A 59 6.63 -8.00 9.48
C ASP A 59 8.04 -7.49 9.12
N ALA A 60 8.15 -6.41 8.28
CA ALA A 60 9.38 -5.93 7.67
C ALA A 60 9.49 -4.40 7.57
N PHE A 61 8.80 -3.65 8.44
CA PHE A 61 8.81 -2.19 8.36
C PHE A 61 10.22 -1.59 8.53
N ASP A 62 11.02 -2.14 9.44
CA ASP A 62 12.36 -1.62 9.72
C ASP A 62 13.27 -1.81 8.50
N GLU A 63 13.24 -2.99 7.89
CA GLU A 63 14.01 -3.33 6.70
C GLU A 63 13.59 -2.49 5.48
N ILE A 64 12.30 -2.27 5.31
CA ILE A 64 11.76 -1.39 4.24
C ILE A 64 12.21 0.05 4.46
N PHE A 65 12.05 0.58 5.67
CA PHE A 65 12.46 1.96 5.97
C PHE A 65 13.97 2.16 5.81
N GLU A 66 14.80 1.19 6.21
CA GLU A 66 16.24 1.26 6.00
C GLU A 66 16.59 1.44 4.52
N ILE A 67 15.91 0.70 3.64
CA ILE A 67 16.13 0.82 2.19
C ILE A 67 15.60 2.16 1.68
N LEU A 68 14.38 2.56 2.04
CA LEU A 68 13.80 3.81 1.57
C LEU A 68 14.61 5.05 1.99
N GLU A 69 15.25 5.03 3.16
CA GLU A 69 16.13 6.11 3.61
C GLU A 69 17.32 6.35 2.66
N LYS A 70 17.85 5.31 1.97
CA LYS A 70 18.90 5.45 0.96
C LYS A 70 18.45 6.34 -0.21
N PHE A 71 17.16 6.39 -0.46
CA PHE A 71 16.54 7.15 -1.55
C PHE A 71 15.87 8.46 -1.10
N LYS A 72 16.03 8.87 0.15
CA LYS A 72 15.37 10.05 0.74
C LYS A 72 15.58 11.35 -0.05
N SER A 73 16.73 11.50 -0.70
CA SER A 73 17.03 12.64 -1.56
C SER A 73 16.29 12.60 -2.91
N LYS A 74 15.69 11.50 -3.26
CA LYS A 74 14.89 11.31 -4.47
C LYS A 74 13.41 11.54 -4.16
N LYS A 75 12.72 12.14 -5.11
CA LYS A 75 11.28 12.37 -4.98
C LYS A 75 10.52 11.08 -5.29
N MET A 76 10.44 10.18 -4.29
CA MET A 76 9.61 8.97 -4.37
C MET A 76 8.15 9.29 -4.03
N MET A 77 7.25 8.50 -4.57
CA MET A 77 5.83 8.48 -4.21
C MET A 77 5.27 7.07 -4.41
N GLY A 78 4.20 6.76 -3.75
CA GLY A 78 3.56 5.46 -3.87
C GLY A 78 2.62 5.16 -2.71
N ILE A 79 2.37 3.89 -2.49
CA ILE A 79 1.51 3.43 -1.39
C ILE A 79 2.17 2.27 -0.65
N PHE A 80 1.97 2.22 0.66
CA PHE A 80 2.07 0.97 1.41
C PHE A 80 0.73 0.25 1.27
N HIS A 81 0.69 -0.78 0.44
CA HIS A 81 -0.53 -1.55 0.23
C HIS A 81 -0.85 -2.37 1.48
N CYS A 82 -2.15 -2.62 1.71
CA CYS A 82 -2.66 -3.41 2.84
C CYS A 82 -1.99 -3.04 4.19
N PHE A 83 -1.93 -1.72 4.49
CA PHE A 83 -1.19 -1.22 5.64
C PHE A 83 -1.74 -1.80 6.96
N THR A 84 -0.85 -2.42 7.74
CA THR A 84 -1.15 -3.02 9.04
C THR A 84 -0.13 -2.67 10.14
N GLY A 85 0.64 -1.61 9.92
CA GLY A 85 1.66 -1.12 10.86
C GLY A 85 1.11 -0.36 12.06
N SER A 86 2.01 0.18 12.88
CA SER A 86 1.70 1.08 13.99
C SER A 86 1.43 2.52 13.50
N LEU A 87 0.97 3.39 14.41
CA LEU A 87 0.78 4.82 14.11
C LEU A 87 2.12 5.50 13.76
N ASP A 88 3.20 5.15 14.47
CA ASP A 88 4.53 5.70 14.17
C ASP A 88 5.01 5.27 12.78
N GLN A 89 4.76 4.01 12.40
CA GLN A 89 5.08 3.51 11.06
C GLN A 89 4.21 4.18 9.99
N ALA A 90 2.94 4.46 10.27
CA ALA A 90 2.06 5.20 9.38
C ALA A 90 2.58 6.62 9.14
N ASN A 91 2.89 7.35 10.21
CA ASN A 91 3.43 8.71 10.13
C ASN A 91 4.75 8.73 9.36
N LYS A 92 5.67 7.82 9.66
CA LYS A 92 6.94 7.70 8.94
C LYS A 92 6.75 7.43 7.45
N SER A 93 5.81 6.56 7.08
CA SER A 93 5.47 6.30 5.67
C SER A 93 4.98 7.58 4.97
N ILE A 94 4.10 8.33 5.63
CA ILE A 94 3.55 9.59 5.11
C ILE A 94 4.64 10.66 4.97
N GLU A 95 5.51 10.82 5.96
CA GLU A 95 6.66 11.74 5.91
C GLU A 95 7.62 11.42 4.76
N MET A 96 7.74 10.15 4.38
CA MET A 96 8.53 9.70 3.24
C MET A 96 7.81 9.89 1.89
N GLY A 97 6.56 10.40 1.88
CA GLY A 97 5.80 10.69 0.65
C GLY A 97 4.88 9.57 0.17
N PHE A 98 4.58 8.60 1.03
CA PHE A 98 3.69 7.49 0.70
C PHE A 98 2.30 7.68 1.29
N LYS A 99 1.28 7.15 0.62
CA LYS A 99 -0.06 6.99 1.17
C LYS A 99 -0.26 5.56 1.69
N LEU A 100 -1.30 5.38 2.51
CA LEU A 100 -1.61 4.10 3.14
C LEU A 100 -2.78 3.44 2.41
N GLY A 101 -2.58 2.22 1.92
CA GLY A 101 -3.62 1.39 1.32
C GLY A 101 -4.45 0.73 2.42
N ILE A 102 -5.73 1.06 2.48
CA ILE A 102 -6.66 0.54 3.48
C ILE A 102 -7.71 -0.33 2.79
N GLY A 103 -7.70 -1.61 3.13
CA GLY A 103 -8.60 -2.63 2.60
C GLY A 103 -9.53 -3.23 3.65
N GLY A 104 -10.03 -4.44 3.37
CA GLY A 104 -11.02 -5.15 4.18
C GLY A 104 -10.65 -5.32 5.65
N VAL A 105 -9.36 -5.32 5.98
CA VAL A 105 -8.82 -5.46 7.35
C VAL A 105 -9.36 -4.40 8.31
N VAL A 106 -9.68 -3.18 7.82
CA VAL A 106 -10.25 -2.10 8.64
C VAL A 106 -11.60 -2.48 9.29
N THR A 107 -12.29 -3.47 8.73
CA THR A 107 -13.55 -4.00 9.26
C THR A 107 -13.37 -5.09 10.33
N PHE A 108 -12.14 -5.56 10.56
CA PHE A 108 -11.86 -6.66 11.47
C PHE A 108 -11.71 -6.15 12.91
N LYS A 109 -12.54 -6.66 13.85
CA LYS A 109 -12.60 -6.19 15.25
C LYS A 109 -11.24 -6.18 15.97
N ASN A 110 -10.36 -7.12 15.64
CA ASN A 110 -9.10 -7.32 16.37
C ASN A 110 -7.87 -6.81 15.60
N ALA A 111 -8.04 -6.18 14.45
CA ALA A 111 -6.91 -5.69 13.65
C ALA A 111 -6.36 -4.35 14.16
N GLY A 112 -7.18 -3.55 14.84
CA GLY A 112 -6.78 -2.25 15.39
C GLY A 112 -6.65 -1.13 14.36
N ILE A 113 -6.76 -1.43 13.06
CA ILE A 113 -6.62 -0.45 11.98
C ILE A 113 -7.69 0.63 12.06
N ASP A 114 -8.90 0.29 12.48
CA ASP A 114 -10.00 1.22 12.69
C ASP A 114 -9.69 2.28 13.76
N LYS A 115 -8.87 1.96 14.74
CA LYS A 115 -8.40 2.89 15.77
C LYS A 115 -7.24 3.74 15.26
N LEU A 116 -6.30 3.12 14.56
CA LEU A 116 -5.11 3.78 14.03
C LEU A 116 -5.48 4.89 13.04
N ILE A 117 -6.34 4.61 12.07
CA ILE A 117 -6.64 5.58 11.01
C ILE A 117 -7.42 6.80 11.48
N LYS A 118 -8.00 6.80 12.69
CA LYS A 118 -8.61 7.99 13.30
C LYS A 118 -7.62 9.15 13.48
N ASP A 119 -6.35 8.82 13.66
CA ASP A 119 -5.27 9.78 13.90
C ASP A 119 -4.50 10.10 12.60
N ILE A 120 -4.99 9.64 11.45
CA ILE A 120 -4.42 9.87 10.13
C ILE A 120 -5.39 10.72 9.30
N ASP A 121 -4.88 11.74 8.62
CA ASP A 121 -5.69 12.53 7.69
C ASP A 121 -6.12 11.67 6.48
N LEU A 122 -7.38 11.79 6.09
CA LEU A 122 -7.96 10.97 5.01
C LEU A 122 -7.26 11.22 3.66
N GLU A 123 -6.65 12.40 3.46
CA GLU A 123 -5.80 12.70 2.31
C GLU A 123 -4.57 11.77 2.18
N ASN A 124 -4.19 11.08 3.24
CA ASN A 124 -3.07 10.12 3.21
C ASN A 124 -3.53 8.67 2.99
N ILE A 125 -4.82 8.45 2.73
CA ILE A 125 -5.41 7.11 2.57
C ILE A 125 -5.86 6.90 1.13
N VAL A 126 -5.56 5.71 0.60
CA VAL A 126 -6.17 5.14 -0.61
C VAL A 126 -6.92 3.87 -0.25
N LEU A 127 -7.94 3.52 -1.02
CA LEU A 127 -8.71 2.30 -0.77
C LEU A 127 -8.31 1.20 -1.73
N GLU A 128 -8.36 -0.02 -1.22
CA GLU A 128 -8.06 -1.23 -1.97
C GLU A 128 -8.92 -2.41 -1.51
N THR A 129 -8.83 -3.53 -2.20
CA THR A 129 -9.54 -4.75 -1.81
C THR A 129 -8.61 -5.91 -1.45
N ASP A 130 -7.43 -5.99 -2.06
CA ASP A 130 -6.55 -7.15 -2.05
C ASP A 130 -7.27 -8.45 -2.50
N SER A 131 -8.24 -8.30 -3.41
CA SER A 131 -8.98 -9.45 -3.95
C SER A 131 -8.05 -10.44 -4.66
N PRO A 132 -8.22 -11.74 -4.44
CA PRO A 132 -9.35 -12.45 -3.82
C PRO A 132 -9.23 -12.68 -2.31
N TYR A 133 -8.29 -12.03 -1.63
CA TYR A 133 -7.98 -12.17 -0.21
C TYR A 133 -8.69 -11.11 0.64
N LEU A 134 -8.61 -11.25 1.96
CA LEU A 134 -8.97 -10.24 2.98
C LEU A 134 -10.40 -9.66 2.84
N ALA A 135 -11.39 -10.49 2.45
CA ALA A 135 -12.78 -10.05 2.33
C ALA A 135 -13.25 -9.33 3.62
N PRO A 136 -13.88 -8.13 3.49
CA PRO A 136 -14.37 -7.37 4.62
C PRO A 136 -15.54 -8.06 5.32
N VAL A 137 -15.85 -7.67 6.55
CA VAL A 137 -17.11 -8.05 7.20
C VAL A 137 -18.28 -7.45 6.40
N PRO A 138 -19.36 -8.23 6.12
CA PRO A 138 -19.70 -9.54 6.69
C PRO A 138 -19.17 -10.76 5.91
N PHE A 139 -18.34 -10.56 4.89
CA PHE A 139 -17.89 -11.63 3.98
C PHE A 139 -16.57 -12.29 4.40
N ARG A 140 -16.07 -11.99 5.59
CA ARG A 140 -14.82 -12.58 6.09
C ARG A 140 -14.80 -14.11 5.98
N GLY A 141 -13.69 -14.66 5.45
CA GLY A 141 -13.53 -16.09 5.20
C GLY A 141 -14.11 -16.57 3.87
N LYS A 142 -14.71 -15.68 3.08
CA LYS A 142 -15.11 -15.93 1.69
C LYS A 142 -14.11 -15.33 0.71
N ARG A 143 -14.22 -15.68 -0.57
CA ARG A 143 -13.48 -15.01 -1.65
C ARG A 143 -13.86 -13.53 -1.68
N ASN A 144 -12.85 -12.65 -1.66
CA ASN A 144 -13.05 -11.22 -1.79
C ASN A 144 -13.32 -10.83 -3.27
N GLU A 145 -14.02 -9.74 -3.45
CA GLU A 145 -14.40 -9.18 -4.76
C GLU A 145 -14.21 -7.66 -4.75
N SER A 146 -13.90 -7.07 -5.90
CA SER A 146 -13.69 -5.61 -6.02
C SER A 146 -14.89 -4.80 -5.54
N PHE A 147 -16.11 -5.30 -5.73
CA PHE A 147 -17.34 -4.66 -5.24
C PHE A 147 -17.37 -4.50 -3.72
N TYR A 148 -16.70 -5.36 -2.96
CA TYR A 148 -16.68 -5.28 -1.50
C TYR A 148 -15.93 -4.08 -0.93
N ILE A 149 -15.28 -3.27 -1.77
CA ILE A 149 -14.72 -1.98 -1.39
C ILE A 149 -15.80 -1.06 -0.78
N THR A 150 -17.07 -1.24 -1.13
CA THR A 150 -18.19 -0.51 -0.55
C THR A 150 -18.32 -0.70 0.95
N HIS A 151 -17.95 -1.87 1.49
CA HIS A 151 -17.93 -2.14 2.93
C HIS A 151 -16.75 -1.45 3.61
N VAL A 152 -15.63 -1.28 2.91
CA VAL A 152 -14.47 -0.51 3.38
C VAL A 152 -14.86 0.97 3.47
N ILE A 153 -15.46 1.53 2.41
CA ILE A 153 -15.95 2.92 2.36
C ILE A 153 -16.90 3.19 3.53
N LYS A 154 -17.90 2.32 3.72
CA LYS A 154 -18.85 2.45 4.83
C LYS A 154 -18.14 2.49 6.19
N LYS A 155 -17.19 1.57 6.42
CA LYS A 155 -16.45 1.54 7.69
C LYS A 155 -15.63 2.81 7.91
N ILE A 156 -14.99 3.34 6.88
CA ILE A 156 -14.20 4.58 6.93
C ILE A 156 -15.10 5.79 7.16
N SER A 157 -16.26 5.85 6.50
CA SER A 157 -17.30 6.87 6.73
C SER A 157 -17.71 6.94 8.22
N GLU A 158 -17.92 5.79 8.85
CA GLU A 158 -18.22 5.69 10.29
C GLU A 158 -17.05 6.21 11.15
N ILE A 159 -15.80 5.90 10.79
CA ILE A 159 -14.61 6.29 11.55
C ILE A 159 -14.37 7.80 11.52
N TYR A 160 -14.47 8.41 10.33
CA TYR A 160 -14.23 9.84 10.14
C TYR A 160 -15.48 10.71 10.36
N ASN A 161 -16.64 10.08 10.57
CA ASN A 161 -17.93 10.76 10.72
C ASN A 161 -18.28 11.71 9.54
N ILE A 162 -18.06 11.23 8.32
CA ILE A 162 -18.38 11.89 7.05
C ILE A 162 -19.19 10.95 6.16
N SER A 163 -19.76 11.46 5.07
CA SER A 163 -20.54 10.64 4.15
C SER A 163 -19.68 9.64 3.36
N GLU A 164 -20.26 8.50 2.98
CA GLU A 164 -19.59 7.52 2.09
C GLU A 164 -19.15 8.16 0.76
N LYS A 165 -19.92 9.14 0.28
CA LYS A 165 -19.60 9.90 -0.94
C LYS A 165 -18.32 10.72 -0.75
N GLU A 166 -18.17 11.45 0.35
CA GLU A 166 -16.95 12.21 0.65
C GLU A 166 -15.74 11.31 0.80
N VAL A 167 -15.88 10.16 1.46
CA VAL A 167 -14.79 9.16 1.54
C VAL A 167 -14.38 8.75 0.12
N ALA A 168 -15.33 8.37 -0.73
CA ALA A 168 -15.06 7.94 -2.09
C ALA A 168 -14.39 9.03 -2.93
N GLU A 169 -14.86 10.29 -2.83
CA GLU A 169 -14.29 11.42 -3.56
C GLU A 169 -12.83 11.70 -3.15
N ILE A 170 -12.56 11.79 -1.84
CA ILE A 170 -11.23 12.08 -1.32
C ILE A 170 -10.25 10.94 -1.67
N THR A 171 -10.60 9.70 -1.39
CA THR A 171 -9.68 8.57 -1.61
C THR A 171 -9.47 8.27 -3.11
N THR A 172 -10.47 8.52 -3.96
CA THR A 172 -10.30 8.48 -5.42
C THR A 172 -9.35 9.56 -5.90
N LYS A 173 -9.49 10.80 -5.40
CA LYS A 173 -8.56 11.89 -5.70
C LYS A 173 -7.14 11.50 -5.30
N ASN A 174 -6.94 10.96 -4.09
CA ASN A 174 -5.64 10.50 -3.61
C ASN A 174 -5.01 9.45 -4.55
N SER A 175 -5.81 8.48 -5.01
CA SER A 175 -5.35 7.46 -5.96
C SER A 175 -4.95 8.06 -7.30
N LYS A 176 -5.77 8.98 -7.84
CA LYS A 176 -5.47 9.68 -9.10
C LYS A 176 -4.20 10.51 -9.02
N GLU A 177 -3.93 11.17 -7.89
CA GLU A 177 -2.71 11.93 -7.68
C GLU A 177 -1.46 11.03 -7.69
N ILE A 178 -1.52 9.86 -7.03
CA ILE A 178 -0.40 8.91 -6.98
C ILE A 178 -0.14 8.31 -8.36
N PHE A 179 -1.17 7.77 -9.01
CA PHE A 179 -1.02 7.03 -10.26
C PHE A 179 -1.09 7.92 -11.52
N LYS A 180 -1.36 9.23 -11.36
CA LYS A 180 -1.46 10.22 -12.45
C LYS A 180 -2.45 9.85 -13.54
N ILE A 181 -3.64 9.38 -13.15
CA ILE A 181 -4.73 8.93 -14.03
C ILE A 181 -5.97 9.79 -13.88
#